data_bcb731cbc6af2c3607ab94e2a691b81b
#
_entry.id   bcb731cbc6af2c3607ab94e2a691b81b
#
_cell.length_a   1.000
_cell.length_b   1.000
_cell.length_c   1.000
_cell.angle_alpha   90.00
_cell.angle_beta   90.00
_cell.angle_gamma   90.00
#
_symmetry.space_group_name_H-M   'P 1'
#
loop_
_entity.id
_entity.type
_entity.pdbx_description
1 polymer ?
#
loop_
_entity_poly.entity_id
_entity_poly.type
_entity_poly.pdbx_seq_one_letter_code
_entity_poly.pdbx_strand_id
1 'polypeptide(L)'
;MDGCLAVRRSYDDAKPQKHSNYWSSTEYNTNNAWNVNFNTGNVNNNNKYNTNNVVRPVAALDGLCRDFPLFYLTVREAYDDCLRGKMGSPQALEYMQKADEDLPKLAWEMFTGTYEPSTSTCFLVEYPKLREVFAAAFRDRIVHHWICMRLEPLFEERFVAQGNVSFNCRKGFGVQKAVEAVSRGFERVSDNYRKPAWVFKGDLVGFFMSICKKRLWYLLERFIVRRYHGDCKDILLNLTKVTVMHHPERNCVFNTNPEKWLELARNKSMFTCGEDRGEPIGNLTTQLFANFLLSFFDMFVEFVFRGRNYTYARFVDDFVLACDDEAFLLAAIPKLEAFLRDVLLLELHKDKRYIQPVSHGVKFVGAVIRPHRSYLSNKTIGRMFERVHGFNSLCEEKEELTVLDCHRIEQVMNSYLGFCKPHRTYRLRRRAIEGFGHAFYRYFYVRNHHDSIRTKMRYRPIQAPPEFALAA
;
A
#
# COMPACT_ATOMS: atom_id res chain seq x y z
N MET A 1 -1.42 -25.01 20.25
CA MET A 1 -1.69 -26.47 20.39
C MET A 1 -2.20 -26.94 19.08
N ASP A 2 -1.41 -27.79 18.46
CA ASP A 2 -1.55 -28.24 17.10
C ASP A 2 -2.70 -29.23 16.94
N GLY A 3 -3.69 -28.87 16.13
CA GLY A 3 -4.76 -29.76 15.68
C GLY A 3 -4.57 -30.15 14.22
N CYS A 4 -3.46 -30.82 13.91
CA CYS A 4 -3.25 -31.41 12.61
C CYS A 4 -4.04 -32.71 12.51
N LEU A 5 -5.23 -32.69 11.87
CA LEU A 5 -5.99 -33.90 11.56
C LEU A 5 -5.30 -34.67 10.42
N ALA A 6 -4.58 -35.72 10.80
CA ALA A 6 -4.00 -36.68 9.88
C ALA A 6 -5.10 -37.49 9.18
N VAL A 7 -5.26 -37.31 7.90
CA VAL A 7 -6.13 -38.16 7.07
C VAL A 7 -5.32 -39.32 6.54
N ARG A 8 -5.70 -40.56 6.92
CA ARG A 8 -5.12 -41.82 6.39
C ARG A 8 -5.40 -41.95 4.89
N ARG A 9 -4.36 -42.20 4.11
CA ARG A 9 -4.46 -42.61 2.71
C ARG A 9 -4.90 -44.09 2.64
N SER A 10 -5.94 -44.38 1.88
CA SER A 10 -6.12 -45.65 1.19
C SER A 10 -5.91 -45.38 -0.30
N TYR A 11 -4.86 -45.95 -0.87
CA TYR A 11 -4.67 -46.03 -2.31
C TYR A 11 -5.50 -47.20 -2.82
N ASP A 12 -6.55 -46.92 -3.57
CA ASP A 12 -7.16 -47.88 -4.49
C ASP A 12 -7.06 -47.31 -5.90
N ASP A 13 -6.37 -48.03 -6.77
CA ASP A 13 -6.25 -47.80 -8.21
C ASP A 13 -7.58 -48.13 -8.90
N ALA A 14 -8.62 -47.34 -8.68
CA ALA A 14 -9.88 -47.40 -9.42
C ALA A 14 -10.09 -46.07 -10.14
N LYS A 15 -10.56 -46.18 -11.40
CA LYS A 15 -10.92 -45.08 -12.31
C LYS A 15 -11.56 -43.89 -11.56
N PRO A 16 -11.21 -42.63 -11.92
CA PRO A 16 -11.70 -41.45 -11.18
C PRO A 16 -13.23 -41.39 -11.25
N GLN A 17 -13.87 -41.75 -10.14
CA GLN A 17 -15.27 -41.40 -9.93
C GLN A 17 -15.36 -39.88 -9.85
N LYS A 18 -16.24 -39.30 -10.66
CA LYS A 18 -16.51 -37.86 -10.63
C LYS A 18 -17.23 -37.50 -9.33
N HIS A 19 -16.46 -37.24 -8.28
CA HIS A 19 -17.02 -36.60 -7.08
C HIS A 19 -17.27 -35.12 -7.41
N SER A 20 -18.49 -34.65 -7.16
CA SER A 20 -18.88 -33.27 -7.46
C SER A 20 -18.61 -32.30 -6.32
N ASN A 21 -18.35 -32.77 -5.10
CA ASN A 21 -18.21 -31.96 -3.90
C ASN A 21 -16.89 -32.24 -3.19
N TYR A 22 -16.23 -31.18 -2.74
CA TYR A 22 -14.95 -31.22 -2.00
C TYR A 22 -15.01 -30.35 -0.75
N TRP A 23 -14.40 -30.81 0.34
CA TRP A 23 -14.31 -30.07 1.58
C TRP A 23 -13.26 -28.98 1.54
N SER A 24 -13.59 -27.81 2.07
CA SER A 24 -12.64 -26.79 2.44
C SER A 24 -11.98 -27.11 3.80
N SER A 25 -10.77 -26.63 4.02
CA SER A 25 -10.13 -26.65 5.34
C SER A 25 -10.78 -25.67 6.32
N THR A 26 -11.65 -24.78 5.84
CA THR A 26 -12.33 -23.79 6.67
C THR A 26 -13.60 -24.37 7.25
N GLU A 27 -13.71 -24.37 8.56
CA GLU A 27 -14.92 -24.77 9.26
C GLU A 27 -15.97 -23.67 9.18
N TYR A 28 -17.22 -24.04 8.90
CA TYR A 28 -18.36 -23.13 8.99
C TYR A 28 -18.84 -23.00 10.45
N ASN A 29 -18.92 -24.13 11.15
CA ASN A 29 -19.22 -24.23 12.59
C ASN A 29 -18.78 -25.59 13.14
N THR A 30 -19.11 -25.88 14.39
CA THR A 30 -18.72 -27.13 15.07
C THR A 30 -19.08 -28.41 14.30
N ASN A 31 -20.18 -28.41 13.53
CA ASN A 31 -20.71 -29.60 12.85
C ASN A 31 -20.57 -29.54 11.35
N ASN A 32 -20.36 -28.36 10.74
CA ASN A 32 -20.34 -28.15 9.31
C ASN A 32 -19.01 -27.57 8.84
N ALA A 33 -18.60 -27.94 7.64
CA ALA A 33 -17.50 -27.30 6.91
C ALA A 33 -17.95 -26.90 5.52
N TRP A 34 -17.27 -25.96 4.92
CA TRP A 34 -17.55 -25.56 3.55
C TRP A 34 -17.19 -26.66 2.57
N ASN A 35 -18.02 -26.86 1.56
CA ASN A 35 -17.70 -27.67 0.40
C ASN A 35 -17.99 -26.92 -0.90
N VAL A 36 -17.32 -27.31 -1.96
CA VAL A 36 -17.49 -26.74 -3.30
C VAL A 36 -17.97 -27.80 -4.24
N ASN A 37 -19.06 -27.53 -4.95
CA ASN A 37 -19.54 -28.37 -6.04
C ASN A 37 -18.96 -27.93 -7.37
N PHE A 38 -18.14 -28.76 -7.97
CA PHE A 38 -17.38 -28.41 -9.19
C PHE A 38 -18.17 -28.41 -10.47
N ASN A 39 -19.30 -29.10 -10.48
CA ASN A 39 -20.15 -29.11 -11.66
C ASN A 39 -20.98 -27.83 -11.78
N THR A 40 -21.25 -27.17 -10.66
CA THR A 40 -22.14 -25.99 -10.60
C THR A 40 -21.44 -24.71 -10.12
N GLY A 41 -20.21 -24.81 -9.58
CA GLY A 41 -19.52 -23.69 -8.94
C GLY A 41 -20.10 -23.27 -7.58
N ASN A 42 -21.12 -23.96 -7.08
CA ASN A 42 -21.76 -23.61 -5.82
C ASN A 42 -20.91 -24.00 -4.62
N VAL A 43 -20.81 -23.08 -3.67
CA VAL A 43 -20.20 -23.32 -2.36
C VAL A 43 -21.31 -23.49 -1.33
N ASN A 44 -21.33 -24.60 -0.64
CA ASN A 44 -22.32 -24.92 0.38
C ASN A 44 -21.62 -25.30 1.68
N ASN A 45 -22.30 -25.13 2.81
CA ASN A 45 -21.88 -25.75 4.05
C ASN A 45 -22.57 -27.11 4.20
N ASN A 46 -21.80 -28.11 4.56
CA ASN A 46 -22.32 -29.44 4.81
C ASN A 46 -21.78 -30.02 6.10
N ASN A 47 -22.52 -31.00 6.66
CA ASN A 47 -22.07 -31.72 7.85
C ASN A 47 -20.71 -32.37 7.60
N LYS A 48 -19.76 -32.20 8.49
CA LYS A 48 -18.38 -32.72 8.41
C LYS A 48 -18.31 -34.26 8.29
N TYR A 49 -19.36 -34.93 8.66
CA TYR A 49 -19.46 -36.38 8.59
C TYR A 49 -20.01 -36.92 7.25
N ASN A 50 -20.25 -36.03 6.27
CA ASN A 50 -20.70 -36.48 4.95
C ASN A 50 -19.54 -37.12 4.18
N THR A 51 -19.58 -38.46 4.10
CA THR A 51 -18.55 -39.29 3.44
C THR A 51 -18.49 -39.17 1.92
N ASN A 52 -19.49 -38.51 1.30
CA ASN A 52 -19.52 -38.27 -0.15
C ASN A 52 -18.60 -37.09 -0.60
N ASN A 53 -18.06 -36.36 0.34
CA ASN A 53 -17.14 -35.23 0.04
C ASN A 53 -15.70 -35.69 0.22
N VAL A 54 -14.83 -35.23 -0.66
CA VAL A 54 -13.38 -35.53 -0.64
C VAL A 54 -12.62 -34.42 0.06
N VAL A 55 -11.71 -34.79 0.99
CA VAL A 55 -10.79 -33.86 1.64
C VAL A 55 -9.42 -33.94 0.95
N ARG A 56 -8.92 -32.81 0.49
CA ARG A 56 -7.54 -32.70 0.00
C ARG A 56 -6.71 -31.83 0.95
N PRO A 57 -5.49 -32.20 1.32
CA PRO A 57 -4.66 -31.39 2.19
C PRO A 57 -4.17 -30.11 1.49
N VAL A 58 -4.23 -28.99 2.22
CA VAL A 58 -3.90 -27.64 1.73
C VAL A 58 -2.38 -27.39 1.62
N ALA A 59 -1.54 -28.30 2.11
CA ALA A 59 -0.09 -28.11 2.24
C ALA A 59 0.70 -28.14 0.91
N ALA A 60 0.06 -28.20 -0.26
CA ALA A 60 0.71 -28.24 -1.56
C ALA A 60 0.03 -27.28 -2.55
N LEU A 61 -0.18 -26.02 -2.15
CA LEU A 61 -0.89 -25.02 -2.97
C LEU A 61 -0.10 -24.56 -4.21
N ASP A 62 1.18 -24.86 -4.29
CA ASP A 62 2.03 -24.43 -5.42
C ASP A 62 1.87 -25.28 -6.69
N GLY A 63 1.12 -26.38 -6.65
CA GLY A 63 0.92 -27.31 -7.75
C GLY A 63 -0.47 -27.33 -8.40
N LEU A 64 -1.40 -26.43 -8.09
CA LEU A 64 -2.83 -26.79 -8.22
C LEU A 64 -3.77 -25.72 -8.80
N CYS A 65 -3.27 -24.75 -9.55
CA CYS A 65 -4.15 -23.84 -10.31
C CYS A 65 -4.85 -24.47 -11.53
N ARG A 66 -4.70 -25.76 -11.74
CA ARG A 66 -5.52 -26.53 -12.69
C ARG A 66 -6.83 -27.03 -12.09
N ASP A 67 -6.98 -26.83 -10.76
CA ASP A 67 -8.11 -27.34 -9.97
C ASP A 67 -8.80 -26.13 -9.31
N PHE A 68 -9.98 -25.75 -9.79
CA PHE A 68 -10.74 -24.58 -9.32
C PHE A 68 -10.92 -24.51 -7.80
N PRO A 69 -11.19 -25.61 -7.06
CA PRO A 69 -11.32 -25.58 -5.61
C PRO A 69 -10.12 -25.05 -4.85
N LEU A 70 -8.97 -25.46 -5.28
CA LEU A 70 -7.72 -25.03 -4.66
C LEU A 70 -7.42 -23.58 -5.02
N PHE A 71 -7.76 -23.18 -6.24
CA PHE A 71 -7.72 -21.79 -6.63
C PHE A 71 -8.67 -20.94 -5.77
N TYR A 72 -9.90 -21.40 -5.55
CA TYR A 72 -10.87 -20.72 -4.70
C TYR A 72 -10.34 -20.48 -3.28
N LEU A 73 -9.65 -21.46 -2.67
CA LEU A 73 -9.04 -21.27 -1.35
C LEU A 73 -8.03 -20.11 -1.35
N THR A 74 -7.28 -19.94 -2.43
CA THR A 74 -6.34 -18.81 -2.54
C THR A 74 -7.06 -17.46 -2.68
N VAL A 75 -8.23 -17.43 -3.31
CA VAL A 75 -9.06 -16.22 -3.39
C VAL A 75 -9.69 -15.92 -2.03
N ARG A 76 -10.07 -16.95 -1.27
CA ARG A 76 -10.54 -16.81 0.11
C ARG A 76 -9.48 -16.20 1.03
N GLU A 77 -8.22 -16.65 0.93
CA GLU A 77 -7.10 -16.01 1.66
C GLU A 77 -6.95 -14.53 1.31
N ALA A 78 -7.09 -14.17 0.04
CA ALA A 78 -7.03 -12.79 -0.40
C ALA A 78 -8.20 -11.94 0.13
N TYR A 79 -9.40 -12.55 0.24
CA TYR A 79 -10.55 -11.92 0.87
C TYR A 79 -10.29 -11.66 2.36
N ASP A 80 -9.80 -12.66 3.09
CA ASP A 80 -9.49 -12.54 4.51
C ASP A 80 -8.39 -11.49 4.76
N ASP A 81 -7.37 -11.44 3.89
CA ASP A 81 -6.34 -10.39 3.94
C ASP A 81 -6.91 -9.00 3.61
N CYS A 82 -7.83 -8.90 2.65
CA CYS A 82 -8.51 -7.65 2.31
C CYS A 82 -9.37 -7.11 3.46
N LEU A 83 -10.01 -7.98 4.24
CA LEU A 83 -10.80 -7.62 5.42
C LEU A 83 -9.93 -7.15 6.58
N ARG A 84 -8.68 -7.60 6.67
CA ARG A 84 -7.80 -7.33 7.81
C ARG A 84 -7.64 -5.82 8.03
N GLY A 85 -8.10 -5.36 9.20
CA GLY A 85 -8.08 -3.94 9.58
C GLY A 85 -9.13 -3.05 8.89
N LYS A 86 -10.08 -3.63 8.12
CA LYS A 86 -11.13 -2.89 7.39
C LYS A 86 -12.55 -3.38 7.70
N MET A 87 -12.71 -4.38 8.57
CA MET A 87 -14.00 -5.02 8.88
C MET A 87 -15.12 -4.04 9.31
N GLY A 88 -14.77 -2.88 9.88
CA GLY A 88 -15.73 -1.83 10.23
C GLY A 88 -16.06 -0.83 9.11
N SER A 89 -15.52 -0.98 7.90
CA SER A 89 -15.85 -0.07 6.81
C SER A 89 -17.19 -0.45 6.15
N PRO A 90 -18.03 0.54 5.76
CA PRO A 90 -19.34 0.25 5.16
C PRO A 90 -19.28 -0.71 3.96
N GLN A 91 -18.29 -0.53 3.09
CA GLN A 91 -18.09 -1.38 1.91
C GLN A 91 -17.68 -2.82 2.26
N ALA A 92 -16.89 -3.02 3.34
CA ALA A 92 -16.54 -4.35 3.80
C ALA A 92 -17.76 -5.04 4.41
N LEU A 93 -18.52 -4.35 5.25
CA LEU A 93 -19.75 -4.89 5.87
C LEU A 93 -20.79 -5.27 4.80
N GLU A 94 -21.00 -4.42 3.81
CA GLU A 94 -21.91 -4.73 2.68
C GLU A 94 -21.45 -5.96 1.90
N TYR A 95 -20.13 -6.07 1.62
CA TYR A 95 -19.60 -7.22 0.88
C TYR A 95 -19.69 -8.50 1.70
N MET A 96 -19.42 -8.44 3.01
CA MET A 96 -19.53 -9.61 3.90
C MET A 96 -20.92 -10.25 3.88
N GLN A 97 -22.00 -9.45 3.72
CA GLN A 97 -23.36 -9.97 3.66
C GLN A 97 -23.63 -10.85 2.43
N LYS A 98 -22.92 -10.60 1.33
CA LYS A 98 -23.08 -11.34 0.06
C LYS A 98 -21.86 -12.17 -0.33
N ALA A 99 -20.86 -12.26 0.55
CA ALA A 99 -19.58 -12.89 0.23
C ALA A 99 -19.73 -14.38 -0.12
N ASP A 100 -20.64 -15.08 0.53
CA ASP A 100 -20.89 -16.52 0.29
C ASP A 100 -21.37 -16.80 -1.14
N GLU A 101 -22.07 -15.86 -1.77
CA GLU A 101 -22.53 -15.97 -3.15
C GLU A 101 -21.56 -15.35 -4.16
N ASP A 102 -20.98 -14.20 -3.82
CA ASP A 102 -20.20 -13.39 -4.75
C ASP A 102 -18.74 -13.87 -4.86
N LEU A 103 -18.14 -14.34 -3.76
CA LEU A 103 -16.74 -14.77 -3.74
C LEU A 103 -16.46 -16.00 -4.63
N PRO A 104 -17.34 -17.04 -4.68
CA PRO A 104 -17.16 -18.13 -5.62
C PRO A 104 -17.31 -17.70 -7.09
N LYS A 105 -18.21 -16.75 -7.37
CA LYS A 105 -18.38 -16.18 -8.72
C LYS A 105 -17.14 -15.41 -9.14
N LEU A 106 -16.62 -14.55 -8.25
CA LEU A 106 -15.37 -13.83 -8.47
C LEU A 106 -14.21 -14.80 -8.75
N ALA A 107 -14.06 -15.83 -7.92
CA ALA A 107 -13.01 -16.82 -8.11
C ALA A 107 -13.15 -17.56 -9.45
N TRP A 108 -14.36 -17.87 -9.88
CA TRP A 108 -14.62 -18.48 -11.17
C TRP A 108 -14.23 -17.56 -12.33
N GLU A 109 -14.60 -16.30 -12.28
CA GLU A 109 -14.22 -15.31 -13.30
C GLU A 109 -12.71 -15.12 -13.37
N MET A 110 -12.02 -15.07 -12.22
CA MET A 110 -10.57 -15.01 -12.17
C MET A 110 -9.93 -16.26 -12.78
N PHE A 111 -10.47 -17.43 -12.46
CA PHE A 111 -9.98 -18.73 -12.93
C PHE A 111 -10.14 -18.93 -14.42
N THR A 112 -11.29 -18.54 -14.97
CA THR A 112 -11.62 -18.67 -16.40
C THR A 112 -11.09 -17.52 -17.27
N GLY A 113 -10.54 -16.47 -16.65
CA GLY A 113 -10.04 -15.31 -17.36
C GLY A 113 -11.14 -14.35 -17.85
N THR A 114 -12.36 -14.47 -17.32
CA THR A 114 -13.52 -13.62 -17.66
C THR A 114 -13.71 -12.46 -16.68
N TYR A 115 -12.80 -12.30 -15.73
CA TYR A 115 -12.86 -11.21 -14.76
C TYR A 115 -12.73 -9.85 -15.44
N GLU A 116 -13.68 -8.97 -15.12
CA GLU A 116 -13.68 -7.56 -15.49
C GLU A 116 -13.79 -6.69 -14.24
N PRO A 117 -13.01 -5.58 -14.14
CA PRO A 117 -13.10 -4.66 -13.02
C PRO A 117 -14.46 -3.96 -12.95
N SER A 118 -15.00 -3.87 -11.74
CA SER A 118 -16.28 -3.22 -11.44
C SER A 118 -16.15 -1.69 -11.47
N THR A 119 -17.29 -0.99 -11.35
CA THR A 119 -17.33 0.47 -11.24
C THR A 119 -16.57 0.95 -10.01
N SER A 120 -15.64 1.89 -10.21
CA SER A 120 -14.85 2.51 -9.15
C SER A 120 -15.57 3.72 -8.55
N THR A 121 -15.24 4.09 -7.31
CA THR A 121 -15.65 5.36 -6.72
C THR A 121 -14.52 6.37 -6.85
N CYS A 122 -14.77 7.48 -7.56
CA CYS A 122 -13.83 8.57 -7.74
C CYS A 122 -14.13 9.72 -6.77
N PHE A 123 -13.12 10.19 -6.04
CA PHE A 123 -13.24 11.31 -5.12
C PHE A 123 -11.94 12.09 -4.96
N LEU A 124 -12.05 13.31 -4.43
CA LEU A 124 -10.91 14.15 -4.12
C LEU A 124 -10.55 14.06 -2.64
N VAL A 125 -9.26 13.88 -2.37
CA VAL A 125 -8.65 14.04 -1.05
C VAL A 125 -7.94 15.39 -1.03
N GLU A 126 -8.40 16.31 -0.19
CA GLU A 126 -7.88 17.66 -0.12
C GLU A 126 -6.55 17.76 0.66
N TYR A 127 -6.38 16.90 1.63
CA TYR A 127 -5.27 17.00 2.56
C TYR A 127 -4.35 15.77 2.53
N PRO A 128 -3.02 15.92 2.58
CA PRO A 128 -2.22 17.15 2.70
C PRO A 128 -2.02 17.91 1.37
N LYS A 129 -2.46 17.39 0.27
CA LYS A 129 -2.48 17.98 -1.08
C LYS A 129 -3.69 17.44 -1.80
N LEU A 130 -4.32 18.27 -2.63
CA LEU A 130 -5.41 17.85 -3.47
C LEU A 130 -4.95 16.71 -4.39
N ARG A 131 -5.68 15.58 -4.33
CA ARG A 131 -5.40 14.37 -5.11
C ARG A 131 -6.71 13.71 -5.52
N GLU A 132 -6.75 13.27 -6.74
CA GLU A 132 -7.79 12.37 -7.24
C GLU A 132 -7.49 10.95 -6.79
N VAL A 133 -8.51 10.27 -6.28
CA VAL A 133 -8.42 8.90 -5.76
C VAL A 133 -9.52 8.05 -6.39
N PHE A 134 -9.16 6.90 -6.91
CA PHE A 134 -10.06 5.88 -7.40
C PHE A 134 -10.09 4.71 -6.41
N ALA A 135 -11.19 4.58 -5.68
CA ALA A 135 -11.41 3.44 -4.82
C ALA A 135 -12.09 2.32 -5.63
N ALA A 136 -11.39 1.24 -5.89
CA ALA A 136 -11.96 0.05 -6.48
C ALA A 136 -13.09 -0.51 -5.62
N ALA A 137 -14.09 -1.16 -6.22
CA ALA A 137 -15.11 -1.90 -5.52
C ALA A 137 -14.48 -2.96 -4.60
N PHE A 138 -15.16 -3.35 -3.52
CA PHE A 138 -14.56 -4.29 -2.55
C PHE A 138 -14.16 -5.60 -3.22
N ARG A 139 -14.97 -6.09 -4.14
CA ARG A 139 -14.73 -7.25 -4.99
C ARG A 139 -13.37 -7.17 -5.73
N ASP A 140 -13.09 -6.05 -6.36
CA ASP A 140 -11.85 -5.83 -7.11
C ASP A 140 -10.64 -5.68 -6.18
N ARG A 141 -10.84 -5.18 -4.96
CA ARG A 141 -9.77 -5.15 -3.95
C ARG A 141 -9.31 -6.55 -3.56
N ILE A 142 -10.20 -7.54 -3.57
CA ILE A 142 -9.82 -8.94 -3.35
C ILE A 142 -8.88 -9.42 -4.46
N VAL A 143 -9.16 -9.07 -5.72
CA VAL A 143 -8.25 -9.37 -6.85
C VAL A 143 -6.90 -8.67 -6.67
N HIS A 144 -6.90 -7.39 -6.27
CA HIS A 144 -5.66 -6.66 -5.98
C HIS A 144 -4.85 -7.31 -4.85
N HIS A 145 -5.51 -7.75 -3.77
CA HIS A 145 -4.85 -8.49 -2.69
C HIS A 145 -4.29 -9.82 -3.21
N TRP A 146 -5.05 -10.56 -4.01
CA TRP A 146 -4.61 -11.82 -4.59
C TRP A 146 -3.35 -11.68 -5.45
N ILE A 147 -3.27 -10.64 -6.30
CA ILE A 147 -2.09 -10.31 -7.10
C ILE A 147 -0.91 -9.93 -6.19
N CYS A 148 -1.15 -9.04 -5.21
CA CYS A 148 -0.11 -8.54 -4.32
C CYS A 148 0.50 -9.65 -3.46
N MET A 149 -0.29 -10.57 -2.92
CA MET A 149 0.19 -11.71 -2.13
C MET A 149 1.21 -12.57 -2.91
N ARG A 150 1.11 -12.64 -4.24
CA ARG A 150 2.00 -13.42 -5.10
C ARG A 150 3.22 -12.65 -5.59
N LEU A 151 3.06 -11.36 -5.84
CA LEU A 151 4.14 -10.55 -6.39
C LEU A 151 4.98 -9.84 -5.32
N GLU A 152 4.39 -9.47 -4.17
CA GLU A 152 5.10 -8.77 -3.09
C GLU A 152 6.35 -9.52 -2.62
N PRO A 153 6.33 -10.85 -2.36
CA PRO A 153 7.54 -11.58 -1.94
C PRO A 153 8.66 -11.50 -2.98
N LEU A 154 8.33 -11.66 -4.26
CA LEU A 154 9.31 -11.62 -5.36
C LEU A 154 9.89 -10.21 -5.58
N PHE A 155 9.05 -9.19 -5.39
CA PHE A 155 9.52 -7.81 -5.46
C PHE A 155 10.38 -7.45 -4.25
N GLU A 156 10.03 -7.97 -3.08
CA GLU A 156 10.82 -7.76 -1.86
C GLU A 156 12.21 -8.37 -1.98
N GLU A 157 12.35 -9.60 -2.52
CA GLU A 157 13.66 -10.19 -2.85
C GLU A 157 14.48 -9.26 -3.74
N ARG A 158 13.86 -8.66 -4.76
CA ARG A 158 14.50 -7.71 -5.66
C ARG A 158 14.93 -6.44 -4.94
N PHE A 159 14.08 -5.86 -4.10
CA PHE A 159 14.39 -4.65 -3.34
C PHE A 159 15.51 -4.88 -2.32
N VAL A 160 15.54 -6.05 -1.69
CA VAL A 160 16.63 -6.46 -0.78
C VAL A 160 17.95 -6.60 -1.55
N ALA A 161 17.93 -7.27 -2.70
CA ALA A 161 19.11 -7.42 -3.56
C ALA A 161 19.68 -6.07 -4.06
N GLN A 162 18.84 -5.04 -4.14
CA GLN A 162 19.22 -3.65 -4.50
C GLN A 162 19.63 -2.81 -3.28
N GLY A 163 19.89 -3.41 -2.12
CA GLY A 163 20.38 -2.71 -0.92
C GLY A 163 19.30 -1.97 -0.14
N ASN A 164 18.01 -2.29 -0.32
CA ASN A 164 16.90 -1.69 0.43
C ASN A 164 16.78 -0.17 0.29
N VAL A 165 17.01 0.36 -0.88
CA VAL A 165 17.01 1.81 -1.15
C VAL A 165 15.62 2.43 -1.27
N SER A 166 14.56 1.62 -1.46
CA SER A 166 13.17 2.05 -1.49
C SER A 166 12.50 1.89 -0.13
N PHE A 167 11.86 2.95 0.38
CA PHE A 167 11.31 3.02 1.74
C PHE A 167 9.80 3.17 1.82
N ASN A 168 9.08 3.23 0.71
CA ASN A 168 7.62 3.33 0.68
C ASN A 168 6.96 1.99 0.38
N CYS A 169 5.72 1.79 0.86
CA CYS A 169 4.85 0.65 0.54
C CYS A 169 5.54 -0.72 0.71
N ARG A 170 6.35 -0.86 1.76
CA ARG A 170 7.06 -2.09 2.14
C ARG A 170 6.88 -2.34 3.63
N LYS A 171 6.64 -3.59 4.02
CA LYS A 171 6.49 -3.98 5.43
C LYS A 171 7.80 -3.72 6.20
N GLY A 172 7.67 -3.06 7.33
CA GLY A 172 8.82 -2.71 8.16
C GLY A 172 9.68 -1.53 7.65
N PHE A 173 9.30 -0.89 6.55
CA PHE A 173 9.90 0.35 6.04
C PHE A 173 8.96 1.54 6.29
N GLY A 174 9.37 2.75 5.90
CA GLY A 174 8.59 3.96 6.05
C GLY A 174 9.43 5.21 6.21
N VAL A 175 8.76 6.33 6.49
CA VAL A 175 9.39 7.67 6.55
C VAL A 175 10.55 7.73 7.53
N GLN A 176 10.41 7.14 8.72
CA GLN A 176 11.47 7.18 9.74
C GLN A 176 12.74 6.48 9.24
N LYS A 177 12.61 5.25 8.71
CA LYS A 177 13.77 4.52 8.17
C LYS A 177 14.40 5.21 6.96
N ALA A 178 13.59 5.89 6.14
CA ALA A 178 14.10 6.71 5.03
C ALA A 178 14.99 7.86 5.53
N VAL A 179 14.53 8.59 6.55
CA VAL A 179 15.30 9.68 7.18
C VAL A 179 16.57 9.16 7.82
N GLU A 180 16.51 8.06 8.55
CA GLU A 180 17.67 7.42 9.18
C GLU A 180 18.70 6.93 8.14
N ALA A 181 18.23 6.35 7.03
CA ALA A 181 19.11 5.87 5.95
C ALA A 181 19.85 7.02 5.29
N VAL A 182 19.16 8.13 4.99
CA VAL A 182 19.79 9.34 4.43
C VAL A 182 20.77 9.96 5.42
N SER A 183 20.41 10.05 6.70
CA SER A 183 21.29 10.60 7.76
C SER A 183 22.59 9.81 7.86
N ARG A 184 22.50 8.48 8.01
CA ARG A 184 23.67 7.59 8.05
C ARG A 184 24.47 7.61 6.74
N GLY A 185 23.75 7.74 5.61
CA GLY A 185 24.38 7.86 4.31
C GLY A 185 25.22 9.14 4.21
N PHE A 186 24.72 10.26 4.69
CA PHE A 186 25.48 11.54 4.73
C PHE A 186 26.71 11.46 5.62
N GLU A 187 26.59 10.86 6.80
CA GLU A 187 27.74 10.60 7.69
C GLU A 187 28.82 9.79 6.98
N ARG A 188 28.43 8.72 6.26
CA ARG A 188 29.34 7.86 5.54
C ARG A 188 30.03 8.58 4.37
N VAL A 189 29.28 9.21 3.46
CA VAL A 189 29.86 9.84 2.26
C VAL A 189 30.75 11.05 2.57
N SER A 190 30.50 11.72 3.71
CA SER A 190 31.27 12.90 4.14
C SER A 190 32.33 12.58 5.22
N ASP A 191 32.59 11.31 5.49
CA ASP A 191 33.50 10.91 6.57
C ASP A 191 33.14 11.62 7.88
N ASN A 192 31.89 11.43 8.34
CA ASN A 192 31.31 12.09 9.52
C ASN A 192 31.40 13.64 9.45
N TYR A 193 31.06 14.18 8.27
CA TYR A 193 31.05 15.62 7.92
C TYR A 193 32.42 16.30 7.98
N ARG A 194 33.52 15.53 7.91
CA ARG A 194 34.90 16.05 7.85
C ARG A 194 35.33 16.37 6.43
N LYS A 195 34.74 15.66 5.42
CA LYS A 195 35.03 15.86 4.01
C LYS A 195 33.84 16.45 3.27
N PRO A 196 34.10 17.23 2.20
CA PRO A 196 33.04 17.72 1.35
C PRO A 196 32.24 16.54 0.76
N ALA A 197 30.91 16.70 0.68
CA ALA A 197 30.03 15.83 -0.05
C ALA A 197 28.81 16.63 -0.53
N TRP A 198 28.23 16.21 -1.62
CA TRP A 198 27.10 16.89 -2.28
C TRP A 198 25.89 15.99 -2.36
N VAL A 199 24.71 16.59 -2.25
CA VAL A 199 23.44 15.88 -2.35
C VAL A 199 22.64 16.41 -3.53
N PHE A 200 22.19 15.51 -4.37
CA PHE A 200 21.18 15.73 -5.39
C PHE A 200 19.82 15.27 -4.86
N LYS A 201 18.84 16.17 -4.94
CA LYS A 201 17.43 15.91 -4.64
C LYS A 201 16.66 15.88 -5.95
N GLY A 202 15.92 14.79 -6.20
CA GLY A 202 15.08 14.64 -7.37
C GLY A 202 13.62 14.31 -7.02
N ASP A 203 12.69 14.66 -7.91
CA ASP A 203 11.25 14.40 -7.84
C ASP A 203 10.73 14.17 -9.26
N LEU A 204 9.78 13.26 -9.49
CA LEU A 204 9.25 12.98 -10.80
C LEU A 204 8.00 13.81 -11.11
N VAL A 205 7.80 14.17 -12.38
CA VAL A 205 6.63 14.96 -12.80
C VAL A 205 5.39 14.08 -12.80
N GLY A 206 4.39 14.42 -11.98
CA GLY A 206 3.07 13.79 -11.99
C GLY A 206 3.14 12.26 -11.98
N PHE A 207 4.02 11.66 -11.20
CA PHE A 207 4.50 10.28 -11.32
C PHE A 207 3.41 9.27 -11.65
N PHE A 208 2.36 9.12 -10.81
CA PHE A 208 1.31 8.12 -11.05
C PHE A 208 0.57 8.34 -12.37
N MET A 209 0.32 9.60 -12.75
CA MET A 209 -0.35 9.95 -14.01
C MET A 209 0.57 9.84 -15.23
N SER A 210 1.89 9.79 -15.01
CA SER A 210 2.90 9.67 -16.07
C SER A 210 3.28 8.23 -16.39
N ILE A 211 2.91 7.26 -15.54
CA ILE A 211 3.24 5.84 -15.74
C ILE A 211 2.62 5.37 -17.07
N CYS A 212 3.47 4.90 -17.98
CA CYS A 212 3.03 4.27 -19.22
C CYS A 212 2.58 2.83 -18.96
N LYS A 213 1.27 2.55 -19.11
CA LYS A 213 0.65 1.24 -18.86
C LYS A 213 1.31 0.12 -19.67
N LYS A 214 1.58 0.35 -20.96
CA LYS A 214 2.23 -0.62 -21.85
C LYS A 214 3.66 -0.93 -21.38
N ARG A 215 4.42 0.09 -20.95
CA ARG A 215 5.77 -0.11 -20.42
C ARG A 215 5.75 -0.86 -19.10
N LEU A 216 4.85 -0.49 -18.18
CA LEU A 216 4.67 -1.17 -16.89
C LEU A 216 4.30 -2.64 -17.12
N TRP A 217 3.31 -2.91 -17.98
CA TRP A 217 2.92 -4.27 -18.33
C TRP A 217 4.08 -5.09 -18.91
N TYR A 218 4.79 -4.54 -19.89
CA TYR A 218 5.95 -5.20 -20.48
C TYR A 218 6.99 -5.65 -19.45
N LEU A 219 7.29 -4.80 -18.47
CA LEU A 219 8.26 -5.12 -17.43
C LEU A 219 7.72 -6.16 -16.44
N LEU A 220 6.44 -6.05 -16.04
CA LEU A 220 5.77 -7.00 -15.16
C LEU A 220 5.66 -8.38 -15.80
N GLU A 221 5.18 -8.46 -17.04
CA GLU A 221 5.06 -9.71 -17.78
C GLU A 221 6.38 -10.46 -17.83
N ARG A 222 7.46 -9.80 -18.28
CA ARG A 222 8.80 -10.42 -18.33
C ARG A 222 9.31 -10.85 -16.96
N PHE A 223 9.00 -10.09 -15.91
CA PHE A 223 9.37 -10.44 -14.55
C PHE A 223 8.59 -11.66 -14.06
N ILE A 224 7.27 -11.66 -14.21
CA ILE A 224 6.41 -12.78 -13.80
C ILE A 224 6.79 -14.06 -14.53
N VAL A 225 6.96 -14.02 -15.86
CA VAL A 225 7.36 -15.18 -16.65
C VAL A 225 8.66 -15.79 -16.14
N ARG A 226 9.64 -14.97 -15.74
CA ARG A 226 10.96 -15.42 -15.31
C ARG A 226 11.05 -15.84 -13.84
N ARG A 227 10.28 -15.19 -12.97
CA ARG A 227 10.49 -15.29 -11.53
C ARG A 227 9.35 -15.99 -10.79
N TYR A 228 8.16 -16.00 -11.34
CA TYR A 228 7.04 -16.70 -10.73
C TYR A 228 6.96 -18.13 -11.25
N HIS A 229 7.10 -19.10 -10.35
CA HIS A 229 7.12 -20.54 -10.67
C HIS A 229 5.89 -21.28 -10.17
N GLY A 230 4.92 -20.57 -9.56
CA GLY A 230 3.65 -21.17 -9.12
C GLY A 230 2.72 -21.52 -10.30
N ASP A 231 1.81 -22.45 -10.08
CA ASP A 231 0.92 -22.97 -11.14
C ASP A 231 -0.14 -21.97 -11.62
N CYS A 232 -0.42 -20.93 -10.83
CA CYS A 232 -1.34 -19.86 -11.22
C CYS A 232 -0.69 -18.81 -12.15
N LYS A 233 0.42 -19.10 -12.82
CA LYS A 233 1.15 -18.11 -13.63
C LYS A 233 0.28 -17.46 -14.68
N ASP A 234 -0.50 -18.22 -15.44
CA ASP A 234 -1.33 -17.69 -16.52
C ASP A 234 -2.47 -16.81 -15.97
N ILE A 235 -3.07 -17.23 -14.86
CA ILE A 235 -4.08 -16.44 -14.15
C ILE A 235 -3.46 -15.15 -13.62
N LEU A 236 -2.28 -15.23 -13.00
CA LEU A 236 -1.56 -14.06 -12.49
C LEU A 236 -1.20 -13.07 -13.59
N LEU A 237 -0.73 -13.56 -14.74
CA LEU A 237 -0.44 -12.75 -15.92
C LEU A 237 -1.70 -12.06 -16.42
N ASN A 238 -2.81 -12.81 -16.59
CA ASN A 238 -4.07 -12.24 -17.06
C ASN A 238 -4.60 -11.16 -16.10
N LEU A 239 -4.73 -11.45 -14.81
CA LEU A 239 -5.25 -10.51 -13.83
C LEU A 239 -4.36 -9.28 -13.67
N THR A 240 -3.03 -9.47 -13.69
CA THR A 240 -2.08 -8.34 -13.66
C THR A 240 -2.24 -7.45 -14.89
N LYS A 241 -2.39 -8.04 -16.08
CA LYS A 241 -2.64 -7.30 -17.33
C LYS A 241 -3.94 -6.51 -17.26
N VAL A 242 -5.04 -7.17 -16.88
CA VAL A 242 -6.36 -6.53 -16.73
C VAL A 242 -6.26 -5.36 -15.75
N THR A 243 -5.59 -5.54 -14.60
CA THR A 243 -5.45 -4.50 -13.58
C THR A 243 -4.62 -3.30 -14.07
N VAL A 244 -3.47 -3.54 -14.73
CA VAL A 244 -2.61 -2.47 -15.27
C VAL A 244 -3.28 -1.73 -16.43
N MET A 245 -3.97 -2.47 -17.31
CA MET A 245 -4.61 -1.87 -18.48
C MET A 245 -5.97 -1.25 -18.18
N HIS A 246 -6.50 -1.44 -16.96
CA HIS A 246 -7.79 -0.88 -16.56
C HIS A 246 -7.81 0.66 -16.59
N HIS A 247 -8.94 1.21 -17.02
CA HIS A 247 -9.24 2.65 -17.12
C HIS A 247 -10.42 3.01 -16.21
N PRO A 248 -10.20 3.15 -14.88
CA PRO A 248 -11.30 3.42 -13.95
C PRO A 248 -11.99 4.76 -14.21
N GLU A 249 -11.31 5.72 -14.86
CA GLU A 249 -11.91 7.01 -15.25
C GLU A 249 -13.04 6.88 -16.26
N ARG A 250 -13.12 5.75 -16.99
CA ARG A 250 -14.19 5.44 -17.95
C ARG A 250 -15.40 4.77 -17.29
N ASN A 251 -15.22 4.20 -16.10
CA ASN A 251 -16.27 3.51 -15.35
C ASN A 251 -16.17 3.84 -13.86
N CYS A 252 -16.62 5.03 -13.48
CA CYS A 252 -16.60 5.46 -12.08
C CYS A 252 -17.80 6.31 -11.70
N VAL A 253 -18.12 6.32 -10.41
CA VAL A 253 -19.10 7.19 -9.78
C VAL A 253 -18.36 8.25 -8.95
N PHE A 254 -18.74 9.51 -9.10
CA PHE A 254 -18.16 10.63 -8.37
C PHE A 254 -18.76 10.76 -6.97
N ASN A 255 -17.90 10.87 -5.97
CA ASN A 255 -18.28 11.08 -4.57
C ASN A 255 -17.64 12.36 -4.00
N THR A 256 -17.59 13.43 -4.79
CA THR A 256 -17.13 14.77 -4.38
C THR A 256 -17.76 15.79 -5.32
N ASN A 257 -18.01 17.04 -4.81
CA ASN A 257 -18.53 18.12 -5.63
C ASN A 257 -17.65 18.31 -6.90
N PRO A 258 -18.23 18.27 -8.11
CA PRO A 258 -17.51 18.44 -9.38
C PRO A 258 -16.70 19.75 -9.48
N GLU A 259 -17.15 20.85 -8.85
CA GLU A 259 -16.44 22.13 -8.88
C GLU A 259 -15.03 22.05 -8.30
N LYS A 260 -14.80 21.18 -7.32
CA LYS A 260 -13.47 20.98 -6.73
C LYS A 260 -12.47 20.35 -7.68
N TRP A 261 -12.91 19.67 -8.75
CA TRP A 261 -12.02 19.16 -9.80
C TRP A 261 -11.34 20.28 -10.58
N LEU A 262 -11.95 21.48 -10.65
CA LEU A 262 -11.34 22.63 -11.32
C LEU A 262 -10.05 23.12 -10.64
N GLU A 263 -9.88 22.82 -9.34
CA GLU A 263 -8.68 23.16 -8.57
C GLU A 263 -7.55 22.15 -8.79
N LEU A 264 -7.85 20.98 -9.36
CA LEU A 264 -6.85 19.94 -9.57
C LEU A 264 -6.03 20.23 -10.83
N ALA A 265 -4.69 20.28 -10.67
CA ALA A 265 -3.82 20.46 -11.82
C ALA A 265 -3.97 19.30 -12.82
N ARG A 266 -4.00 19.59 -14.12
CA ARG A 266 -4.22 18.61 -15.19
C ARG A 266 -3.31 17.38 -15.10
N ASN A 267 -2.02 17.57 -14.79
CA ASN A 267 -1.06 16.47 -14.63
C ASN A 267 -1.24 15.63 -13.35
N LYS A 268 -2.35 15.78 -12.63
CA LYS A 268 -2.71 15.02 -11.42
C LYS A 268 -4.07 14.32 -11.53
N SER A 269 -4.68 14.33 -12.70
CA SER A 269 -5.96 13.67 -12.96
C SER A 269 -5.83 12.62 -14.06
N MET A 270 -6.43 11.45 -13.85
CA MET A 270 -6.52 10.40 -14.87
C MET A 270 -7.40 10.80 -16.06
N PHE A 271 -8.37 11.70 -15.85
CA PHE A 271 -9.22 12.20 -16.93
C PHE A 271 -8.45 13.05 -17.96
N THR A 272 -7.24 13.47 -17.65
CA THR A 272 -6.42 14.34 -18.50
C THR A 272 -5.05 13.74 -18.87
N CYS A 273 -4.73 12.54 -18.38
CA CYS A 273 -3.56 11.79 -18.85
C CYS A 273 -3.86 11.14 -20.22
N GLY A 274 -2.80 10.83 -20.97
CA GLY A 274 -2.94 10.14 -22.28
C GLY A 274 -3.53 8.74 -22.12
N GLU A 275 -4.11 8.20 -23.19
CA GLU A 275 -4.83 6.92 -23.19
C GLU A 275 -4.02 5.73 -22.63
N ASP A 276 -2.72 5.67 -22.89
CA ASP A 276 -1.83 4.62 -22.39
C ASP A 276 -1.10 5.01 -21.09
N ARG A 277 -1.57 6.03 -20.35
CA ARG A 277 -0.91 6.55 -19.15
C ARG A 277 -1.83 6.59 -17.96
N GLY A 278 -1.21 6.62 -16.81
CA GLY A 278 -1.89 6.78 -15.52
C GLY A 278 -2.17 5.47 -14.79
N GLU A 279 -1.81 5.47 -13.53
CA GLU A 279 -2.16 4.42 -12.56
C GLU A 279 -3.02 5.02 -11.45
N PRO A 280 -4.19 4.43 -11.14
CA PRO A 280 -5.15 5.02 -10.22
C PRO A 280 -4.62 5.05 -8.78
N ILE A 281 -4.55 6.24 -8.19
CA ILE A 281 -4.21 6.39 -6.77
C ILE A 281 -5.37 5.85 -5.94
N GLY A 282 -5.09 4.94 -5.00
CA GLY A 282 -6.07 4.34 -4.10
C GLY A 282 -6.02 2.82 -4.06
N ASN A 283 -5.49 2.17 -5.10
CA ASN A 283 -5.39 0.72 -5.20
C ASN A 283 -4.06 0.19 -4.65
N LEU A 284 -4.11 -0.99 -4.03
CA LEU A 284 -2.93 -1.65 -3.47
C LEU A 284 -1.91 -2.01 -4.56
N THR A 285 -2.38 -2.53 -5.69
CA THR A 285 -1.55 -2.90 -6.85
C THR A 285 -0.80 -1.70 -7.42
N THR A 286 -1.41 -0.53 -7.51
CA THR A 286 -0.76 0.69 -8.01
C THR A 286 0.49 1.03 -7.21
N GLN A 287 0.44 0.93 -5.87
CA GLN A 287 1.59 1.21 -5.02
C GLN A 287 2.71 0.18 -5.23
N LEU A 288 2.35 -1.08 -5.32
CA LEU A 288 3.28 -2.18 -5.53
C LEU A 288 3.95 -2.09 -6.92
N PHE A 289 3.17 -1.87 -7.96
CA PHE A 289 3.65 -1.78 -9.35
C PHE A 289 4.50 -0.53 -9.58
N ALA A 290 4.11 0.61 -9.01
CA ALA A 290 4.91 1.83 -9.05
C ALA A 290 6.29 1.64 -8.39
N ASN A 291 6.34 0.94 -7.27
CA ASN A 291 7.60 0.63 -6.60
C ASN A 291 8.47 -0.35 -7.42
N PHE A 292 7.84 -1.35 -8.03
CA PHE A 292 8.50 -2.26 -8.96
C PHE A 292 9.05 -1.53 -10.18
N LEU A 293 8.28 -0.65 -10.82
CA LEU A 293 8.72 0.15 -11.98
C LEU A 293 9.98 0.93 -11.64
N LEU A 294 9.99 1.65 -10.51
CA LEU A 294 11.13 2.45 -10.12
C LEU A 294 12.32 1.63 -9.60
N SER A 295 12.14 0.34 -9.30
CA SER A 295 13.27 -0.54 -8.98
C SER A 295 14.26 -0.69 -10.14
N PHE A 296 13.84 -0.47 -11.38
CA PHE A 296 14.75 -0.42 -12.51
C PHE A 296 15.61 0.85 -12.50
N PHE A 297 15.05 1.97 -12.04
CA PHE A 297 15.83 3.18 -11.80
C PHE A 297 16.81 2.99 -10.64
N ASP A 298 16.38 2.34 -9.54
CA ASP A 298 17.24 2.05 -8.40
C ASP A 298 18.47 1.22 -8.84
N MET A 299 18.24 0.21 -9.68
CA MET A 299 19.31 -0.62 -10.26
C MET A 299 20.23 0.19 -11.18
N PHE A 300 19.69 1.12 -11.96
CA PHE A 300 20.49 1.96 -12.82
C PHE A 300 21.33 2.97 -12.03
N VAL A 301 20.81 3.51 -10.94
CA VAL A 301 21.60 4.35 -10.00
C VAL A 301 22.77 3.54 -9.45
N GLU A 302 22.53 2.32 -8.97
CA GLU A 302 23.60 1.44 -8.49
C GLU A 302 24.65 1.17 -9.58
N PHE A 303 24.23 0.90 -10.80
CA PHE A 303 25.14 0.68 -11.93
C PHE A 303 26.03 1.91 -12.21
N VAL A 304 25.44 3.12 -12.25
CA VAL A 304 26.17 4.37 -12.52
C VAL A 304 27.17 4.69 -11.41
N PHE A 305 26.79 4.42 -10.14
CA PHE A 305 27.59 4.77 -8.97
C PHE A 305 28.45 3.60 -8.43
N ARG A 306 28.50 2.48 -9.17
CA ARG A 306 29.32 1.33 -8.76
C ARG A 306 30.78 1.70 -8.52
N GLY A 307 31.32 1.31 -7.36
CA GLY A 307 32.69 1.63 -6.95
C GLY A 307 32.92 3.05 -6.45
N ARG A 308 31.84 3.86 -6.30
CA ARG A 308 31.89 5.21 -5.72
C ARG A 308 31.42 5.21 -4.27
N ASN A 309 31.87 6.20 -3.52
CA ASN A 309 31.33 6.47 -2.19
C ASN A 309 30.07 7.33 -2.33
N TYR A 310 28.91 6.67 -2.33
CA TYR A 310 27.61 7.33 -2.51
C TYR A 310 26.56 6.77 -1.54
N THR A 311 25.46 7.49 -1.39
CA THR A 311 24.23 7.02 -0.75
C THR A 311 23.03 7.40 -1.59
N TYR A 312 22.05 6.49 -1.63
CA TYR A 312 20.81 6.66 -2.36
C TYR A 312 19.63 6.19 -1.52
N ALA A 313 18.55 6.95 -1.51
CA ALA A 313 17.30 6.60 -0.86
C ALA A 313 16.12 7.15 -1.65
N ARG A 314 15.09 6.34 -1.85
CA ARG A 314 13.87 6.69 -2.58
C ARG A 314 12.62 6.46 -1.74
N PHE A 315 11.68 7.39 -1.84
CA PHE A 315 10.36 7.30 -1.24
C PHE A 315 9.30 7.66 -2.28
N VAL A 316 8.69 6.66 -2.92
CA VAL A 316 7.86 6.77 -4.12
C VAL A 316 8.66 7.41 -5.26
N ASP A 317 8.27 8.61 -5.69
CA ASP A 317 8.87 9.44 -6.74
C ASP A 317 9.94 10.42 -6.22
N ASP A 318 10.03 10.59 -4.91
CA ASP A 318 10.96 11.48 -4.23
C ASP A 318 12.24 10.73 -3.87
N PHE A 319 13.42 11.20 -4.30
CA PHE A 319 14.67 10.53 -4.02
C PHE A 319 15.82 11.48 -3.68
N VAL A 320 16.77 10.95 -2.92
CA VAL A 320 18.00 11.63 -2.48
C VAL A 320 19.19 10.78 -2.90
N LEU A 321 20.16 11.40 -3.53
CA LEU A 321 21.43 10.80 -3.96
C LEU A 321 22.58 11.68 -3.50
N ALA A 322 23.53 11.17 -2.73
CA ALA A 322 24.69 11.95 -2.32
C ALA A 322 26.00 11.23 -2.63
N CYS A 323 27.04 12.00 -2.95
CA CYS A 323 28.35 11.55 -3.33
C CYS A 323 29.41 12.52 -2.82
N ASP A 324 30.64 12.04 -2.60
CA ASP A 324 31.80 12.84 -2.22
C ASP A 324 32.47 13.54 -3.41
N ASP A 325 32.05 13.24 -4.65
CA ASP A 325 32.56 13.82 -5.89
C ASP A 325 31.45 14.63 -6.58
N GLU A 326 31.53 15.96 -6.52
CA GLU A 326 30.54 16.86 -7.11
C GLU A 326 30.55 16.80 -8.64
N ALA A 327 31.72 16.78 -9.26
CA ALA A 327 31.83 16.77 -10.71
C ALA A 327 31.23 15.46 -11.29
N PHE A 328 31.49 14.33 -10.64
CA PHE A 328 30.88 13.06 -11.01
C PHE A 328 29.36 13.10 -10.81
N LEU A 329 28.86 13.62 -9.70
CA LEU A 329 27.43 13.74 -9.43
C LEU A 329 26.74 14.58 -10.51
N LEU A 330 27.30 15.73 -10.89
CA LEU A 330 26.83 16.59 -11.96
C LEU A 330 26.80 15.86 -13.31
N ALA A 331 27.84 15.11 -13.64
CA ALA A 331 27.95 14.34 -14.88
C ALA A 331 26.99 13.11 -14.91
N ALA A 332 26.60 12.59 -13.74
CA ALA A 332 25.69 11.46 -13.63
C ALA A 332 24.22 11.86 -13.87
N ILE A 333 23.80 13.07 -13.49
CA ILE A 333 22.39 13.50 -13.57
C ILE A 333 21.82 13.39 -14.99
N PRO A 334 22.47 13.86 -16.07
CA PRO A 334 21.93 13.69 -17.41
C PRO A 334 21.72 12.22 -17.82
N LYS A 335 22.57 11.31 -17.32
CA LYS A 335 22.44 9.87 -17.56
C LYS A 335 21.20 9.30 -16.85
N LEU A 336 20.97 9.74 -15.60
CA LEU A 336 19.78 9.36 -14.82
C LEU A 336 18.51 9.89 -15.48
N GLU A 337 18.52 11.14 -15.98
CA GLU A 337 17.40 11.74 -16.72
C GLU A 337 17.12 10.99 -18.03
N ALA A 338 18.15 10.65 -18.78
CA ALA A 338 18.01 9.87 -20.01
C ALA A 338 17.40 8.50 -19.74
N PHE A 339 17.85 7.81 -18.69
CA PHE A 339 17.27 6.52 -18.34
C PHE A 339 15.79 6.63 -17.95
N LEU A 340 15.42 7.61 -17.13
CA LEU A 340 14.02 7.86 -16.76
C LEU A 340 13.17 8.12 -18.00
N ARG A 341 13.62 9.00 -18.89
CA ARG A 341 12.90 9.40 -20.11
C ARG A 341 12.81 8.27 -21.13
N ASP A 342 13.93 7.64 -21.47
CA ASP A 342 14.03 6.74 -22.62
C ASP A 342 13.64 5.29 -22.26
N VAL A 343 13.90 4.88 -21.01
CA VAL A 343 13.63 3.51 -20.57
C VAL A 343 12.31 3.40 -19.80
N LEU A 344 12.04 4.31 -18.84
CA LEU A 344 10.85 4.25 -18.03
C LEU A 344 9.72 5.17 -18.51
N LEU A 345 9.98 6.04 -19.51
CA LEU A 345 9.05 7.01 -20.06
C LEU A 345 8.51 7.98 -19.01
N LEU A 346 9.36 8.32 -18.03
CA LEU A 346 9.10 9.23 -16.91
C LEU A 346 10.00 10.47 -17.02
N GLU A 347 9.56 11.58 -16.45
CA GLU A 347 10.27 12.85 -16.50
C GLU A 347 10.68 13.33 -15.11
N LEU A 348 11.94 13.80 -14.98
CA LEU A 348 12.43 14.43 -13.77
C LEU A 348 11.94 15.88 -13.70
N HIS A 349 11.43 16.30 -12.52
CA HIS A 349 10.88 17.64 -12.33
C HIS A 349 11.99 18.70 -12.32
N LYS A 350 11.99 19.61 -13.30
CA LYS A 350 13.05 20.61 -13.46
C LYS A 350 13.14 21.58 -12.28
N ASP A 351 12.01 22.03 -11.74
CA ASP A 351 11.96 23.07 -10.70
C ASP A 351 12.06 22.52 -9.27
N LYS A 352 11.96 21.21 -9.07
CA LYS A 352 12.04 20.59 -7.74
C LYS A 352 13.32 19.80 -7.51
N ARG A 353 14.27 19.94 -8.41
CA ARG A 353 15.59 19.33 -8.29
C ARG A 353 16.63 20.36 -7.89
N TYR A 354 17.57 19.95 -7.09
CA TYR A 354 18.72 20.79 -6.72
C TYR A 354 19.92 19.94 -6.29
N ILE A 355 21.09 20.54 -6.43
CA ILE A 355 22.34 20.04 -5.84
C ILE A 355 22.82 21.06 -4.83
N GLN A 356 23.33 20.58 -3.71
CA GLN A 356 23.94 21.41 -2.69
C GLN A 356 24.91 20.61 -1.83
N PRO A 357 25.82 21.25 -1.08
CA PRO A 357 26.62 20.57 -0.08
C PRO A 357 25.74 19.85 0.97
N VAL A 358 26.14 18.66 1.38
CA VAL A 358 25.44 17.86 2.42
C VAL A 358 25.35 18.67 3.74
N SER A 359 26.29 19.56 4.02
CA SER A 359 26.27 20.45 5.18
C SER A 359 25.05 21.37 5.23
N HIS A 360 24.48 21.75 4.09
CA HIS A 360 23.24 22.54 4.01
C HIS A 360 21.99 21.70 4.34
N GLY A 361 22.14 20.36 4.35
CA GLY A 361 21.06 19.41 4.60
C GLY A 361 20.15 19.19 3.39
N VAL A 362 19.13 18.35 3.54
CA VAL A 362 18.15 18.06 2.49
C VAL A 362 16.74 17.97 3.07
N LYS A 363 15.75 18.46 2.32
CA LYS A 363 14.34 18.20 2.62
C LYS A 363 13.93 16.86 2.02
N PHE A 364 13.53 15.92 2.85
CA PHE A 364 13.11 14.60 2.40
C PHE A 364 11.95 14.08 3.27
N VAL A 365 10.89 13.57 2.65
CA VAL A 365 9.69 12.97 3.29
C VAL A 365 9.15 13.78 4.48
N GLY A 366 9.11 15.09 4.39
CA GLY A 366 8.56 15.97 5.44
C GLY A 366 9.54 16.36 6.54
N ALA A 367 10.77 15.82 6.52
CA ALA A 367 11.86 16.18 7.41
C ALA A 367 12.91 17.04 6.70
N VAL A 368 13.76 17.71 7.48
CA VAL A 368 15.02 18.34 7.06
C VAL A 368 16.15 17.60 7.74
N ILE A 369 17.00 16.97 6.95
CA ILE A 369 18.16 16.21 7.42
C ILE A 369 19.39 17.10 7.27
N ARG A 370 20.08 17.36 8.38
CA ARG A 370 21.33 18.14 8.46
C ARG A 370 22.41 17.35 9.20
N PRO A 371 23.66 17.79 9.16
CA PRO A 371 24.72 17.17 9.97
C PRO A 371 24.28 16.97 11.42
N HIS A 372 24.42 15.75 11.91
CA HIS A 372 24.15 15.30 13.29
C HIS A 372 22.72 15.52 13.81
N ARG A 373 21.76 15.96 12.95
CA ARG A 373 20.37 16.19 13.38
C ARG A 373 19.38 16.13 12.23
N SER A 374 18.16 15.75 12.58
CA SER A 374 17.00 15.91 11.72
C SER A 374 15.88 16.63 12.47
N TYR A 375 15.06 17.37 11.75
CA TYR A 375 13.89 18.07 12.29
C TYR A 375 12.79 18.15 11.23
N LEU A 376 11.59 18.48 11.68
CA LEU A 376 10.45 18.61 10.79
C LEU A 376 10.59 19.81 9.88
N SER A 377 10.10 19.68 8.64
CA SER A 377 10.03 20.83 7.75
C SER A 377 9.00 21.86 8.27
N ASN A 378 9.24 23.16 8.05
CA ASN A 378 8.31 24.22 8.42
C ASN A 378 6.89 23.97 7.86
N LYS A 379 6.81 23.39 6.67
CA LYS A 379 5.52 23.01 6.06
C LYS A 379 4.79 21.93 6.87
N THR A 380 5.50 20.94 7.41
CA THR A 380 4.92 19.89 8.27
C THR A 380 4.48 20.49 9.59
N ILE A 381 5.29 21.36 10.18
CA ILE A 381 4.98 22.07 11.43
C ILE A 381 3.74 22.95 11.25
N GLY A 382 3.70 23.80 10.21
CA GLY A 382 2.55 24.66 9.91
C GLY A 382 1.27 23.89 9.82
N ARG A 383 1.24 22.78 9.06
CA ARG A 383 0.07 21.91 8.93
C ARG A 383 -0.38 21.27 10.25
N MET A 384 0.56 20.89 11.12
CA MET A 384 0.22 20.37 12.45
C MET A 384 -0.54 21.44 13.26
N PHE A 385 -0.06 22.69 13.26
CA PHE A 385 -0.74 23.77 13.97
C PHE A 385 -2.06 24.18 13.31
N GLU A 386 -2.17 24.18 12.00
CA GLU A 386 -3.45 24.34 11.28
C GLU A 386 -4.49 23.32 11.75
N ARG A 387 -4.07 22.06 11.96
CA ARG A 387 -4.97 21.03 12.53
C ARG A 387 -5.34 21.30 13.98
N VAL A 388 -4.41 21.76 14.81
CA VAL A 388 -4.71 22.15 16.19
C VAL A 388 -5.77 23.27 16.20
N HIS A 389 -5.59 24.30 15.37
CA HIS A 389 -6.59 25.40 15.25
C HIS A 389 -7.95 24.88 14.76
N GLY A 390 -7.99 24.11 13.66
CA GLY A 390 -9.23 23.56 13.14
C GLY A 390 -9.95 22.63 14.11
N PHE A 391 -9.24 21.91 14.96
CA PHE A 391 -9.85 21.07 16.00
C PHE A 391 -10.35 21.90 17.19
N ASN A 392 -9.69 23.02 17.52
CA ASN A 392 -10.23 23.96 18.50
C ASN A 392 -11.56 24.55 18.01
N SER A 393 -11.60 25.08 16.78
CA SER A 393 -12.85 25.59 16.19
C SER A 393 -13.95 24.54 16.20
N LEU A 394 -13.66 23.30 15.80
CA LEU A 394 -14.63 22.20 15.83
C LEU A 394 -15.17 21.92 17.23
N CYS A 395 -14.31 21.98 18.27
CA CYS A 395 -14.70 21.75 19.66
C CYS A 395 -15.53 22.92 20.25
N GLU A 396 -15.38 24.13 19.69
CA GLU A 396 -16.10 25.33 20.10
C GLU A 396 -17.44 25.49 19.37
N GLU A 397 -17.47 25.16 18.08
CA GLU A 397 -18.67 25.30 17.23
C GLU A 397 -19.72 24.21 17.51
N LYS A 398 -19.30 22.99 17.86
CA LYS A 398 -20.20 21.88 18.15
C LYS A 398 -20.56 21.87 19.64
N GLU A 399 -21.83 21.78 19.93
CA GLU A 399 -22.31 21.58 21.31
C GLU A 399 -21.74 20.30 21.94
N GLU A 400 -21.70 19.22 21.16
CA GLU A 400 -21.04 17.97 21.55
C GLU A 400 -20.36 17.29 20.32
N LEU A 401 -19.13 16.78 20.50
CA LEU A 401 -18.44 16.01 19.48
C LEU A 401 -19.00 14.58 19.41
N THR A 402 -19.21 14.10 18.21
CA THR A 402 -19.56 12.71 17.98
C THR A 402 -18.38 11.77 18.28
N VAL A 403 -18.65 10.48 18.52
CA VAL A 403 -17.61 9.44 18.66
C VAL A 403 -16.68 9.41 17.43
N LEU A 404 -17.23 9.64 16.24
CA LEU A 404 -16.47 9.67 14.99
C LEU A 404 -15.54 10.90 14.93
N ASP A 405 -16.02 12.08 15.37
CA ASP A 405 -15.17 13.29 15.47
C ASP A 405 -14.00 13.05 16.42
N CYS A 406 -14.29 12.51 17.59
CA CYS A 406 -13.27 12.19 18.60
C CYS A 406 -12.23 11.20 18.06
N HIS A 407 -12.67 10.15 17.40
CA HIS A 407 -11.77 9.17 16.78
C HIS A 407 -10.89 9.79 15.70
N ARG A 408 -11.47 10.62 14.83
CA ARG A 408 -10.73 11.35 13.77
C ARG A 408 -9.67 12.29 14.35
N ILE A 409 -10.02 13.07 15.37
CA ILE A 409 -9.08 13.98 16.05
C ILE A 409 -7.92 13.20 16.65
N GLU A 410 -8.24 12.13 17.40
CA GLU A 410 -7.22 11.26 18.01
C GLU A 410 -6.27 10.68 16.97
N GLN A 411 -6.78 10.11 15.87
CA GLN A 411 -5.97 9.54 14.80
C GLN A 411 -5.05 10.57 14.14
N VAL A 412 -5.60 11.71 13.74
CA VAL A 412 -4.85 12.75 13.03
C VAL A 412 -3.73 13.32 13.93
N MET A 413 -4.04 13.65 15.18
CA MET A 413 -3.04 14.22 16.08
C MET A 413 -1.98 13.20 16.47
N ASN A 414 -2.35 11.95 16.74
CA ASN A 414 -1.37 10.90 17.05
C ASN A 414 -0.47 10.58 15.85
N SER A 415 -0.95 10.74 14.61
CA SER A 415 -0.11 10.64 13.41
C SER A 415 0.96 11.73 13.40
N TYR A 416 0.62 13.01 13.66
CA TYR A 416 1.60 14.09 13.76
C TYR A 416 2.57 13.90 14.92
N LEU A 417 2.07 13.58 16.12
CA LEU A 417 2.89 13.36 17.30
C LEU A 417 3.85 12.17 17.10
N GLY A 418 3.36 11.09 16.48
CA GLY A 418 4.18 9.93 16.10
C GLY A 418 5.28 10.29 15.10
N PHE A 419 4.96 11.12 14.10
CA PHE A 419 5.95 11.64 13.15
C PHE A 419 7.01 12.55 13.79
N CYS A 420 6.64 13.23 14.89
CA CYS A 420 7.57 14.05 15.65
C CYS A 420 8.59 13.25 16.47
N LYS A 421 8.22 12.04 16.97
CA LYS A 421 9.03 11.28 17.94
C LYS A 421 10.48 10.99 17.55
N PRO A 422 10.79 10.60 16.31
CA PRO A 422 12.16 10.30 15.89
C PRO A 422 13.07 11.54 15.88
N HIS A 423 12.47 12.72 15.94
CA HIS A 423 13.18 14.00 15.90
C HIS A 423 13.26 14.62 17.30
N ARG A 424 14.25 15.46 17.57
CA ARG A 424 14.36 16.19 18.86
C ARG A 424 13.28 17.27 19.00
N THR A 425 12.01 16.88 19.10
CA THR A 425 10.83 17.76 18.97
C THR A 425 10.00 17.89 20.24
N TYR A 426 10.55 17.58 21.40
CA TYR A 426 9.77 17.66 22.65
C TYR A 426 9.09 19.03 22.85
N ARG A 427 9.83 20.13 22.69
CA ARG A 427 9.28 21.49 22.80
C ARG A 427 8.18 21.78 21.78
N LEU A 428 8.32 21.25 20.56
CA LEU A 428 7.33 21.39 19.50
C LEU A 428 6.05 20.63 19.83
N ARG A 429 6.17 19.36 20.27
CA ARG A 429 5.03 18.54 20.69
C ARG A 429 4.29 19.15 21.86
N ARG A 430 5.02 19.61 22.86
CA ARG A 430 4.48 20.32 24.01
C ARG A 430 3.71 21.56 23.57
N ARG A 431 4.30 22.43 22.73
CA ARG A 431 3.63 23.62 22.20
C ARG A 431 2.37 23.30 21.40
N ALA A 432 2.38 22.21 20.62
CA ALA A 432 1.19 21.78 19.87
C ALA A 432 0.07 21.34 20.80
N ILE A 433 0.37 20.60 21.86
CA ILE A 433 -0.61 20.17 22.85
C ILE A 433 -1.11 21.36 23.70
N GLU A 434 -0.23 22.26 24.15
CA GLU A 434 -0.60 23.49 24.87
C GLU A 434 -1.43 24.46 24.02
N GLY A 435 -1.37 24.31 22.69
CA GLY A 435 -2.20 25.07 21.75
C GLY A 435 -3.67 24.65 21.68
N PHE A 436 -4.06 23.56 22.36
CA PHE A 436 -5.46 23.17 22.46
C PHE A 436 -6.18 24.00 23.52
N GLY A 437 -7.40 24.44 23.18
CA GLY A 437 -8.31 25.17 24.08
C GLY A 437 -8.94 24.26 25.15
N HIS A 438 -9.59 24.87 26.15
CA HIS A 438 -10.24 24.13 27.24
C HIS A 438 -11.31 23.13 26.75
N ALA A 439 -12.05 23.46 25.68
CA ALA A 439 -13.08 22.61 25.08
C ALA A 439 -12.50 21.25 24.63
N PHE A 440 -11.27 21.23 24.10
CA PHE A 440 -10.59 20.01 23.71
C PHE A 440 -10.41 19.03 24.89
N TYR A 441 -10.01 19.52 26.05
CA TYR A 441 -9.77 18.71 27.23
C TYR A 441 -11.05 18.12 27.87
N ARG A 442 -12.24 18.53 27.41
CA ARG A 442 -13.51 17.86 27.73
C ARG A 442 -13.50 16.41 27.19
N TYR A 443 -12.93 16.19 26.00
CA TYR A 443 -12.97 14.94 25.25
C TYR A 443 -11.69 14.13 25.33
N PHE A 444 -10.53 14.78 25.46
CA PHE A 444 -9.23 14.14 25.36
C PHE A 444 -8.36 14.34 26.59
N TYR A 445 -7.35 13.47 26.69
CA TYR A 445 -6.26 13.62 27.66
C TYR A 445 -4.92 13.28 27.02
N VAL A 446 -3.85 13.86 27.54
CA VAL A 446 -2.47 13.69 27.03
C VAL A 446 -1.79 12.52 27.75
N ARG A 447 -1.00 11.75 27.02
CA ARG A 447 -0.22 10.62 27.54
C ARG A 447 1.28 10.79 27.25
N ASN A 448 2.08 10.14 28.10
CA ASN A 448 3.51 9.93 27.87
C ASN A 448 4.26 11.24 27.51
N HIS A 449 4.14 12.26 28.36
CA HIS A 449 4.86 13.54 28.18
C HIS A 449 4.68 14.17 26.77
N HIS A 450 3.45 14.32 26.33
CA HIS A 450 3.06 14.89 25.01
C HIS A 450 3.35 13.98 23.79
N ASP A 451 3.47 12.69 24.01
CA ASP A 451 3.72 11.72 22.94
C ASP A 451 2.45 11.29 22.18
N SER A 452 1.32 11.36 22.85
CA SER A 452 0.02 11.00 22.26
C SER A 452 -1.13 11.64 23.03
N ILE A 453 -2.28 11.70 22.38
CA ILE A 453 -3.56 12.01 23.00
C ILE A 453 -4.46 10.78 22.98
N ARG A 454 -5.42 10.72 23.89
CA ARG A 454 -6.43 9.67 23.95
C ARG A 454 -7.80 10.27 24.21
N THR A 455 -8.80 9.74 23.54
CA THR A 455 -10.21 10.03 23.80
C THR A 455 -10.62 9.46 25.15
N LYS A 456 -11.35 10.21 25.96
CA LYS A 456 -11.91 9.74 27.24
C LYS A 456 -12.93 8.62 27.00
N MET A 457 -13.03 7.66 27.93
CA MET A 457 -13.79 6.40 27.72
C MET A 457 -15.23 6.63 27.23
N ARG A 458 -15.95 7.61 27.79
CA ARG A 458 -17.35 7.90 27.43
C ARG A 458 -17.57 8.33 25.98
N TYR A 459 -16.50 8.73 25.27
CA TYR A 459 -16.54 9.17 23.87
C TYR A 459 -15.84 8.19 22.93
N ARG A 460 -15.50 7.00 23.38
CA ARG A 460 -14.91 5.96 22.55
C ARG A 460 -15.97 5.14 21.84
N PRO A 461 -15.71 4.63 20.65
CA PRO A 461 -16.54 3.58 20.06
C PRO A 461 -16.63 2.40 21.03
N ILE A 462 -17.83 1.86 21.19
CA ILE A 462 -18.01 0.60 21.90
C ILE A 462 -17.25 -0.46 21.10
N GLN A 463 -16.13 -0.93 21.61
CA GLN A 463 -15.47 -2.10 21.01
C GLN A 463 -16.36 -3.30 21.31
N ALA A 464 -16.75 -4.04 20.30
CA ALA A 464 -17.36 -5.35 20.51
C ALA A 464 -16.43 -6.19 21.41
N PRO A 465 -16.96 -6.93 22.39
CA PRO A 465 -16.17 -7.81 23.24
C PRO A 465 -15.29 -8.72 22.37
N PRO A 466 -14.05 -9.03 22.75
CA PRO A 466 -13.15 -9.87 21.97
C PRO A 466 -13.73 -11.27 21.65
N GLU A 467 -14.74 -11.73 22.39
CA GLU A 467 -15.46 -12.98 22.13
C GLU A 467 -16.27 -12.97 20.82
N PHE A 468 -16.68 -11.78 20.32
CA PHE A 468 -17.35 -11.65 19.00
C PHE A 468 -16.35 -11.45 17.84
N ALA A 469 -15.07 -11.21 18.11
CA ALA A 469 -14.04 -11.09 17.10
C ALA A 469 -13.50 -12.45 16.61
N LEU A 470 -13.88 -13.55 17.28
CA LEU A 470 -13.49 -14.92 16.95
C LEU A 470 -14.60 -15.73 16.27
N ALA A 471 -15.80 -15.14 16.11
CA ALA A 471 -16.97 -15.81 15.51
C ALA A 471 -17.47 -15.11 14.22
N ALA A 472 -16.71 -14.19 13.65
CA ALA A 472 -17.04 -13.52 12.39
C ALA A 472 -15.92 -13.71 11.35
#